data_66dd714efc79afe25fb5e20be4e8e165
#
_entry.id   66dd714efc79afe25fb5e20be4e8e165
#
_cell.length_a   1.000
_cell.length_b   1.000
_cell.length_c   1.000
_cell.angle_alpha   90.00
_cell.angle_beta   90.00
_cell.angle_gamma   90.00
#
_symmetry.space_group_name_H-M   'P 1'
#
loop_
_entity.id
_entity.type
_entity.pdbx_description
1 polymer ?
#
loop_
_entity_poly.entity_id
_entity_poly.type
_entity_poly.pdbx_seq_one_letter_code
_entity_poly.pdbx_strand_id
1 'polypeptide(L)'
;MEQQSPSNIVPDALLPLRDEIDQIDHKIVDLLRQRNDVVEKVAKVKKTTGFGIRDFTREQSLLVDRGQRAQQAGLRSEVIESLFRVILWASRDRQASLGAEVPQTMEAKNIAIIGGNGGMGQLFVRLFAEFGHTVLIADQDTELTNTSAVQNADVIVIAVPIASTQSVIEEVGPHCKKDALLIDITSTKQQPIETMLQYFKGSVIGTPPLFGPSVHSLQGQRIALVCARDTN
;
A
#
# COMPACT_ATOMS: atom_id res chain seq x y z
N MET A 1 50.37 -16.31 15.49
CA MET A 1 50.55 -14.92 15.01
C MET A 1 49.19 -14.42 14.67
N GLU A 2 48.51 -13.79 15.65
CA GLU A 2 47.22 -13.12 15.43
C GLU A 2 47.46 -11.82 14.68
N GLN A 3 46.94 -11.72 13.47
CA GLN A 3 46.90 -10.47 12.73
C GLN A 3 45.87 -9.57 13.39
N GLN A 4 46.31 -8.59 14.18
CA GLN A 4 45.48 -7.50 14.63
C GLN A 4 44.95 -6.74 13.41
N SER A 5 43.62 -6.72 13.22
CA SER A 5 42.95 -5.84 12.26
C SER A 5 43.38 -4.38 12.56
N PRO A 6 43.63 -3.55 11.53
CA PRO A 6 44.01 -2.16 11.76
C PRO A 6 42.89 -1.46 12.49
N SER A 7 43.18 -0.90 13.66
CA SER A 7 42.24 -0.05 14.42
C SER A 7 41.81 1.10 13.52
N ASN A 8 40.51 1.19 13.26
CA ASN A 8 39.88 2.22 12.45
C ASN A 8 39.83 3.54 13.24
N ILE A 9 41.01 4.10 13.57
CA ILE A 9 41.16 5.37 14.26
C ILE A 9 40.81 6.47 13.25
N VAL A 10 39.69 7.16 13.49
CA VAL A 10 39.29 8.30 12.66
C VAL A 10 40.31 9.41 12.83
N PRO A 11 40.91 9.94 11.75
CA PRO A 11 41.84 11.07 11.84
C PRO A 11 41.16 12.28 12.49
N ASP A 12 41.80 12.94 13.45
CA ASP A 12 41.27 14.10 14.18
C ASP A 12 40.81 15.22 13.24
N ALA A 13 41.43 15.39 12.09
CA ALA A 13 41.07 16.36 11.07
C ALA A 13 39.70 16.10 10.43
N LEU A 14 39.16 14.89 10.53
CA LEU A 14 37.84 14.55 10.00
C LEU A 14 36.68 14.86 10.98
N LEU A 15 36.97 14.97 12.27
CA LEU A 15 35.93 15.19 13.29
C LEU A 15 35.16 16.49 13.05
N PRO A 16 35.80 17.68 12.87
CA PRO A 16 35.05 18.93 12.63
C PRO A 16 34.29 18.90 11.31
N LEU A 17 34.77 18.23 10.28
CA LEU A 17 34.07 18.10 9.01
C LEU A 17 32.81 17.20 9.11
N ARG A 18 32.89 16.17 9.95
CA ARG A 18 31.71 15.32 10.26
C ARG A 18 30.67 16.11 11.03
N ASP A 19 31.09 16.88 12.04
CA ASP A 19 30.19 17.73 12.81
C ASP A 19 29.48 18.77 11.90
N GLU A 20 30.20 19.32 10.91
CA GLU A 20 29.60 20.24 9.93
C GLU A 20 28.56 19.54 9.03
N ILE A 21 28.86 18.32 8.57
CA ILE A 21 27.90 17.48 7.82
C ILE A 21 26.66 17.17 8.65
N ASP A 22 26.84 16.74 9.92
CA ASP A 22 25.74 16.41 10.82
C ASP A 22 24.82 17.63 11.04
N GLN A 23 25.38 18.83 11.17
CA GLN A 23 24.59 20.07 11.28
C GLN A 23 23.77 20.37 10.00
N ILE A 24 24.31 20.05 8.83
CA ILE A 24 23.61 20.20 7.55
C ILE A 24 22.49 19.16 7.47
N ASP A 25 22.77 17.91 7.84
CA ASP A 25 21.77 16.84 7.81
C ASP A 25 20.60 17.13 8.76
N HIS A 26 20.87 17.67 9.95
CA HIS A 26 19.81 18.12 10.85
C HIS A 26 18.90 19.19 10.19
N LYS A 27 19.49 20.15 9.45
CA LYS A 27 18.68 21.14 8.71
C LYS A 27 17.84 20.51 7.61
N ILE A 28 18.37 19.49 6.92
CA ILE A 28 17.61 18.75 5.91
C ILE A 28 16.40 18.07 6.56
N VAL A 29 16.57 17.42 7.70
CA VAL A 29 15.47 16.78 8.46
C VAL A 29 14.45 17.81 8.88
N ASP A 30 14.87 18.97 9.39
CA ASP A 30 13.95 20.06 9.78
C ASP A 30 13.16 20.61 8.58
N LEU A 31 13.78 20.76 7.43
CA LEU A 31 13.10 21.19 6.21
C LEU A 31 12.09 20.13 5.72
N LEU A 32 12.42 18.85 5.83
CA LEU A 32 11.48 17.77 5.52
C LEU A 32 10.28 17.76 6.47
N ARG A 33 10.48 18.04 7.77
CA ARG A 33 9.39 18.20 8.74
C ARG A 33 8.49 19.37 8.34
N GLN A 34 9.06 20.56 8.09
CA GLN A 34 8.29 21.73 7.65
C GLN A 34 7.51 21.45 6.35
N ARG A 35 8.11 20.72 5.42
CA ARG A 35 7.45 20.30 4.20
C ARG A 35 6.26 19.37 4.49
N ASN A 36 6.39 18.44 5.43
CA ASN A 36 5.31 17.55 5.85
C ASN A 36 4.13 18.32 6.47
N ASP A 37 4.39 19.38 7.26
CA ASP A 37 3.34 20.23 7.82
C ASP A 37 2.49 20.88 6.69
N VAL A 38 3.12 21.24 5.58
CA VAL A 38 2.41 21.74 4.39
C VAL A 38 1.66 20.64 3.65
N VAL A 39 2.25 19.42 3.55
CA VAL A 39 1.60 18.25 2.94
C VAL A 39 0.31 17.88 3.67
N GLU A 40 0.26 18.00 4.99
CA GLU A 40 -0.96 17.78 5.77
C GLU A 40 -2.07 18.81 5.43
N LYS A 41 -1.69 20.05 5.22
CA LYS A 41 -2.65 21.10 4.77
C LYS A 41 -3.17 20.78 3.36
N VAL A 42 -2.29 20.34 2.46
CA VAL A 42 -2.66 19.89 1.11
C VAL A 42 -3.62 18.69 1.18
N ALA A 43 -3.36 17.71 2.06
CA ALA A 43 -4.25 16.55 2.25
C ALA A 43 -5.68 16.98 2.65
N LYS A 44 -5.81 17.93 3.58
CA LYS A 44 -7.12 18.48 3.99
C LYS A 44 -7.87 19.11 2.83
N VAL A 45 -7.19 19.94 2.02
CA VAL A 45 -7.80 20.56 0.83
C VAL A 45 -8.23 19.52 -0.19
N LYS A 46 -7.38 18.53 -0.48
CA LYS A 46 -7.71 17.46 -1.43
C LYS A 46 -8.91 16.64 -0.97
N LYS A 47 -8.99 16.32 0.32
CA LYS A 47 -10.12 15.60 0.91
C LYS A 47 -11.44 16.36 0.73
N THR A 48 -11.44 17.68 0.92
CA THR A 48 -12.66 18.50 0.77
C THR A 48 -13.05 18.76 -0.68
N THR A 49 -12.07 18.80 -1.60
CA THR A 49 -12.32 19.09 -3.03
C THR A 49 -12.48 17.84 -3.89
N GLY A 50 -12.24 16.63 -3.34
CA GLY A 50 -12.24 15.39 -4.10
C GLY A 50 -11.05 15.25 -5.09
N PHE A 51 -10.02 16.12 -4.98
CA PHE A 51 -8.86 16.08 -5.86
C PHE A 51 -7.96 14.89 -5.48
N GLY A 52 -7.57 14.10 -6.47
CA GLY A 52 -6.72 12.91 -6.27
C GLY A 52 -5.38 13.22 -5.59
N ILE A 53 -4.88 12.28 -4.79
CA ILE A 53 -3.59 12.44 -4.08
C ILE A 53 -2.46 12.70 -5.07
N ARG A 54 -2.42 11.94 -6.18
CA ARG A 54 -1.38 12.04 -7.19
C ARG A 54 -1.73 13.08 -8.25
N ASP A 55 -0.87 14.07 -8.39
CA ASP A 55 -0.88 15.05 -9.46
C ASP A 55 0.34 14.82 -10.36
N PHE A 56 0.14 14.04 -11.41
CA PHE A 56 1.22 13.67 -12.34
C PHE A 56 1.90 14.87 -12.99
N THR A 57 1.13 15.84 -13.44
CA THR A 57 1.65 17.05 -14.11
C THR A 57 2.52 17.86 -13.16
N ARG A 58 2.05 18.04 -11.93
CA ARG A 58 2.81 18.73 -10.89
C ARG A 58 4.07 18.00 -10.49
N GLU A 59 4.01 16.66 -10.32
CA GLU A 59 5.17 15.84 -9.97
C GLU A 59 6.25 15.91 -11.07
N GLN A 60 5.88 15.79 -12.34
CA GLN A 60 6.80 15.90 -13.46
C GLN A 60 7.48 17.25 -13.53
N SER A 61 6.70 18.34 -13.46
CA SER A 61 7.25 19.70 -13.49
C SER A 61 8.20 19.97 -12.32
N LEU A 62 7.89 19.40 -11.13
CA LEU A 62 8.74 19.53 -9.95
C LEU A 62 10.07 18.80 -10.15
N LEU A 63 10.08 17.58 -10.68
CA LEU A 63 11.30 16.84 -10.90
C LEU A 63 12.22 17.54 -11.91
N VAL A 64 11.67 18.06 -13.00
CA VAL A 64 12.43 18.85 -14.00
C VAL A 64 13.06 20.08 -13.35
N ASP A 65 12.29 20.88 -12.59
CA ASP A 65 12.80 22.07 -11.92
C ASP A 65 13.92 21.73 -10.91
N ARG A 66 13.77 20.63 -10.15
CA ARG A 66 14.78 20.23 -9.18
C ARG A 66 16.06 19.71 -9.84
N GLY A 67 15.95 18.99 -10.97
CA GLY A 67 17.07 18.59 -11.79
C GLY A 67 17.86 19.79 -12.31
N GLN A 68 17.19 20.81 -12.83
CA GLN A 68 17.81 22.05 -13.31
C GLN A 68 18.51 22.82 -12.19
N ARG A 69 17.87 22.96 -11.02
CA ARG A 69 18.49 23.60 -9.83
C ARG A 69 19.71 22.84 -9.36
N ALA A 70 19.68 21.51 -9.40
CA ALA A 70 20.84 20.68 -9.04
C ALA A 70 22.03 21.00 -9.94
N GLN A 71 21.85 21.06 -11.26
CA GLN A 71 22.92 21.41 -12.20
C GLN A 71 23.48 22.81 -11.94
N GLN A 72 22.64 23.81 -11.66
CA GLN A 72 23.06 25.17 -11.30
C GLN A 72 23.90 25.20 -10.02
N ALA A 73 23.61 24.26 -9.08
CA ALA A 73 24.34 24.11 -7.83
C ALA A 73 25.60 23.19 -7.93
N GLY A 74 25.94 22.71 -9.13
CA GLY A 74 27.05 21.79 -9.32
C GLY A 74 26.80 20.35 -8.84
N LEU A 75 25.52 20.00 -8.65
CA LEU A 75 25.09 18.65 -8.24
C LEU A 75 24.59 17.85 -9.43
N ARG A 76 24.65 16.52 -9.30
CA ARG A 76 24.13 15.63 -10.32
C ARG A 76 22.60 15.62 -10.27
N SER A 77 21.97 16.00 -11.40
CA SER A 77 20.50 16.09 -11.52
C SER A 77 19.80 14.76 -11.21
N GLU A 78 20.35 13.61 -11.69
CA GLU A 78 19.77 12.29 -11.51
C GLU A 78 19.71 11.90 -10.03
N VAL A 79 20.71 12.31 -9.22
CA VAL A 79 20.75 12.05 -7.77
C VAL A 79 19.65 12.85 -7.08
N ILE A 80 19.53 14.14 -7.39
CA ILE A 80 18.53 15.03 -6.81
C ILE A 80 17.10 14.63 -7.25
N GLU A 81 16.91 14.28 -8.52
CA GLU A 81 15.62 13.76 -8.98
C GLU A 81 15.22 12.48 -8.24
N SER A 82 16.16 11.55 -8.04
CA SER A 82 15.92 10.31 -7.29
C SER A 82 15.54 10.59 -5.83
N LEU A 83 16.22 11.52 -5.17
CA LEU A 83 15.87 11.96 -3.82
C LEU A 83 14.47 12.56 -3.77
N PHE A 84 14.11 13.44 -4.73
CA PHE A 84 12.79 14.03 -4.77
C PHE A 84 11.67 13.02 -5.12
N ARG A 85 11.95 11.95 -5.86
CA ARG A 85 11.00 10.83 -6.04
C ARG A 85 10.65 10.15 -4.72
N VAL A 86 11.65 9.94 -3.84
CA VAL A 86 11.42 9.40 -2.49
C VAL A 86 10.61 10.38 -1.64
N ILE A 87 10.95 11.67 -1.67
CA ILE A 87 10.23 12.72 -0.93
C ILE A 87 8.77 12.83 -1.42
N LEU A 88 8.50 12.72 -2.72
CA LEU A 88 7.15 12.72 -3.28
C LEU A 88 6.38 11.47 -2.86
N TRP A 89 7.04 10.30 -2.88
CA TRP A 89 6.44 9.07 -2.38
C TRP A 89 6.02 9.20 -0.91
N ALA A 90 6.92 9.65 -0.02
CA ALA A 90 6.62 9.87 1.39
C ALA A 90 5.47 10.88 1.60
N SER A 91 5.38 11.89 0.74
CA SER A 91 4.29 12.87 0.81
C SER A 91 2.94 12.29 0.42
N ARG A 92 2.90 11.39 -0.58
CA ARG A 92 1.67 10.68 -0.95
C ARG A 92 1.25 9.72 0.15
N ASP A 93 2.20 8.97 0.70
CA ASP A 93 1.96 8.07 1.83
C ASP A 93 1.36 8.82 3.03
N ARG A 94 1.93 9.99 3.38
CA ARG A 94 1.38 10.84 4.44
C ARG A 94 -0.04 11.34 4.12
N GLN A 95 -0.32 11.78 2.88
CA GLN A 95 -1.66 12.19 2.48
C GLN A 95 -2.67 11.05 2.57
N ALA A 96 -2.28 9.83 2.15
CA ALA A 96 -3.10 8.63 2.24
C ALA A 96 -3.43 8.29 3.69
N SER A 97 -2.43 8.30 4.58
CA SER A 97 -2.62 8.03 6.02
C SER A 97 -3.56 9.04 6.71
N LEU A 98 -3.77 10.20 6.12
CA LEU A 98 -4.74 11.21 6.58
C LEU A 98 -6.13 11.06 5.92
N GLY A 99 -6.36 9.96 5.21
CA GLY A 99 -7.63 9.65 4.56
C GLY A 99 -7.97 10.55 3.38
N ALA A 100 -6.97 11.16 2.72
CA ALA A 100 -7.20 11.97 1.52
C ALA A 100 -7.55 11.11 0.29
N GLU A 101 -7.37 9.79 0.36
CA GLU A 101 -7.72 8.84 -0.70
C GLU A 101 -9.19 8.44 -0.71
N VAL A 102 -9.90 8.63 0.41
CA VAL A 102 -11.28 8.16 0.54
C VAL A 102 -12.21 9.18 -0.11
N PRO A 103 -12.88 8.84 -1.23
CA PRO A 103 -13.92 9.69 -1.78
C PRO A 103 -15.04 9.85 -0.74
N GLN A 104 -15.49 11.08 -0.47
CA GLN A 104 -16.58 11.34 0.49
C GLN A 104 -17.92 10.73 0.04
N THR A 105 -18.00 10.26 -1.20
CA THR A 105 -19.20 9.67 -1.84
C THR A 105 -19.15 8.16 -1.95
N MET A 106 -18.14 7.49 -1.35
CA MET A 106 -18.04 6.04 -1.46
C MET A 106 -19.07 5.36 -0.56
N GLU A 107 -19.95 4.57 -1.15
CA GLU A 107 -20.91 3.76 -0.43
C GLU A 107 -20.19 2.68 0.40
N ALA A 108 -20.53 2.58 1.69
CA ALA A 108 -19.96 1.56 2.56
C ALA A 108 -20.40 0.16 2.07
N LYS A 109 -19.47 -0.77 1.99
CA LYS A 109 -19.71 -2.17 1.61
C LYS A 109 -19.38 -3.09 2.78
N ASN A 110 -20.03 -4.26 2.81
CA ASN A 110 -19.66 -5.35 3.69
C ASN A 110 -18.57 -6.18 3.00
N ILE A 111 -17.38 -6.23 3.59
CA ILE A 111 -16.22 -6.92 3.02
C ILE A 111 -15.84 -8.08 3.94
N ALA A 112 -15.94 -9.31 3.45
CA ALA A 112 -15.46 -10.48 4.15
C ALA A 112 -13.99 -10.74 3.79
N ILE A 113 -13.14 -10.92 4.80
CA ILE A 113 -11.74 -11.30 4.62
C ILE A 113 -11.54 -12.67 5.24
N ILE A 114 -11.35 -13.66 4.39
CA ILE A 114 -11.07 -15.04 4.78
C ILE A 114 -9.55 -15.19 4.94
N GLY A 115 -9.09 -15.54 6.14
CA GLY A 115 -7.68 -15.47 6.53
C GLY A 115 -7.28 -14.07 7.05
N GLY A 116 -8.23 -13.38 7.69
CA GLY A 116 -8.09 -12.00 8.12
C GLY A 116 -7.06 -11.78 9.24
N ASN A 117 -6.69 -12.81 9.99
CA ASN A 117 -5.65 -12.75 11.03
C ASN A 117 -4.23 -12.93 10.46
N GLY A 118 -4.09 -13.40 9.22
CA GLY A 118 -2.80 -13.47 8.53
C GLY A 118 -2.22 -12.09 8.19
N GLY A 119 -0.93 -12.00 7.89
CA GLY A 119 -0.26 -10.70 7.66
C GLY A 119 -0.91 -9.86 6.56
N MET A 120 -1.21 -10.45 5.38
CA MET A 120 -1.91 -9.75 4.30
C MET A 120 -3.39 -9.49 4.66
N GLY A 121 -4.04 -10.42 5.35
CA GLY A 121 -5.41 -10.27 5.83
C GLY A 121 -5.55 -9.03 6.73
N GLN A 122 -4.70 -8.91 7.76
CA GLN A 122 -4.68 -7.76 8.68
C GLN A 122 -4.42 -6.43 7.97
N LEU A 123 -3.55 -6.42 6.95
CA LEU A 123 -3.34 -5.23 6.14
C LEU A 123 -4.64 -4.80 5.45
N PHE A 124 -5.34 -5.71 4.79
CA PHE A 124 -6.61 -5.40 4.12
C PHE A 124 -7.73 -5.07 5.10
N VAL A 125 -7.81 -5.75 6.25
CA VAL A 125 -8.74 -5.40 7.34
C VAL A 125 -8.59 -3.93 7.72
N ARG A 126 -7.36 -3.51 8.02
CA ARG A 126 -7.07 -2.12 8.39
C ARG A 126 -7.45 -1.15 7.26
N LEU A 127 -7.00 -1.40 6.03
CA LEU A 127 -7.23 -0.49 4.90
C LEU A 127 -8.72 -0.33 4.57
N PHE A 128 -9.47 -1.42 4.53
CA PHE A 128 -10.91 -1.34 4.24
C PHE A 128 -11.70 -0.68 5.37
N ALA A 129 -11.31 -0.91 6.63
CA ALA A 129 -11.91 -0.22 7.76
C ALA A 129 -11.61 1.30 7.72
N GLU A 130 -10.37 1.69 7.40
CA GLU A 130 -9.98 3.09 7.20
C GLU A 130 -10.76 3.75 6.05
N PHE A 131 -11.13 2.99 5.03
CA PHE A 131 -11.97 3.45 3.92
C PHE A 131 -13.48 3.51 4.25
N GLY A 132 -13.86 3.18 5.48
CA GLY A 132 -15.24 3.27 5.94
C GLY A 132 -16.12 2.07 5.59
N HIS A 133 -15.53 0.96 5.17
CA HIS A 133 -16.25 -0.28 4.93
C HIS A 133 -16.48 -1.07 6.23
N THR A 134 -17.53 -1.89 6.28
CA THR A 134 -17.74 -2.88 7.33
C THR A 134 -16.91 -4.13 6.98
N VAL A 135 -15.96 -4.50 7.85
CA VAL A 135 -15.08 -5.65 7.61
C VAL A 135 -15.50 -6.83 8.49
N LEU A 136 -15.77 -7.97 7.84
CA LEU A 136 -16.09 -9.26 8.46
C LEU A 136 -14.84 -10.13 8.39
N ILE A 137 -14.30 -10.52 9.54
CA ILE A 137 -13.06 -11.29 9.62
C ILE A 137 -13.40 -12.75 9.91
N ALA A 138 -13.00 -13.66 9.03
CA ALA A 138 -13.06 -15.10 9.26
C ALA A 138 -11.66 -15.71 9.18
N ASP A 139 -11.30 -16.47 10.20
CA ASP A 139 -10.05 -17.20 10.32
C ASP A 139 -10.25 -18.41 11.25
N GLN A 140 -9.23 -19.25 11.42
CA GLN A 140 -9.30 -20.47 12.25
C GLN A 140 -9.71 -20.17 13.70
N ASP A 141 -9.29 -19.01 14.24
CA ASP A 141 -9.48 -18.60 15.63
C ASP A 141 -10.58 -17.54 15.82
N THR A 142 -11.45 -17.34 14.80
CA THR A 142 -12.55 -16.37 14.90
C THR A 142 -13.88 -17.08 15.19
N GLU A 143 -14.81 -16.38 15.88
CA GLU A 143 -16.18 -16.88 16.08
C GLU A 143 -16.97 -16.95 14.76
N LEU A 144 -16.65 -16.07 13.82
CA LEU A 144 -17.29 -16.03 12.51
C LEU A 144 -16.67 -17.07 11.59
N THR A 145 -17.47 -18.02 11.12
CA THR A 145 -17.02 -19.03 10.15
C THR A 145 -16.87 -18.45 8.74
N ASN A 146 -16.06 -19.08 7.89
CA ASN A 146 -15.89 -18.68 6.49
C ASN A 146 -17.23 -18.51 5.78
N THR A 147 -18.10 -19.49 5.88
CA THR A 147 -19.41 -19.51 5.23
C THR A 147 -20.35 -18.41 5.77
N SER A 148 -20.34 -18.17 7.09
CA SER A 148 -21.17 -17.10 7.69
C SER A 148 -20.68 -15.70 7.26
N ALA A 149 -19.39 -15.50 7.14
CA ALA A 149 -18.81 -14.22 6.74
C ALA A 149 -19.22 -13.83 5.32
N VAL A 150 -19.25 -14.79 4.38
CA VAL A 150 -19.49 -14.50 2.95
C VAL A 150 -20.97 -14.32 2.61
N GLN A 151 -21.89 -14.86 3.41
CA GLN A 151 -23.35 -14.79 3.12
C GLN A 151 -23.88 -13.37 3.00
N ASN A 152 -23.34 -12.41 3.75
CA ASN A 152 -23.78 -11.01 3.77
C ASN A 152 -22.74 -10.04 3.18
N ALA A 153 -21.63 -10.55 2.65
CA ALA A 153 -20.58 -9.72 2.07
C ALA A 153 -20.92 -9.29 0.62
N ASP A 154 -20.56 -8.06 0.29
CA ASP A 154 -20.61 -7.51 -1.07
C ASP A 154 -19.30 -7.77 -1.81
N VAL A 155 -18.20 -7.89 -1.04
CA VAL A 155 -16.86 -8.22 -1.52
C VAL A 155 -16.27 -9.29 -0.62
N ILE A 156 -15.69 -10.32 -1.20
CA ILE A 156 -15.03 -11.41 -0.49
C ILE A 156 -13.56 -11.44 -0.91
N VAL A 157 -12.64 -11.37 0.04
CA VAL A 157 -11.20 -11.43 -0.19
C VAL A 157 -10.63 -12.72 0.40
N ILE A 158 -10.06 -13.56 -0.45
CA ILE A 158 -9.37 -14.79 -0.03
C ILE A 158 -7.91 -14.45 0.26
N ALA A 159 -7.56 -14.41 1.55
CA ALA A 159 -6.23 -14.03 2.06
C ALA A 159 -5.55 -15.17 2.84
N VAL A 160 -5.91 -16.41 2.54
CA VAL A 160 -5.33 -17.62 3.16
C VAL A 160 -4.04 -18.05 2.47
N PRO A 161 -3.22 -18.93 3.10
CA PRO A 161 -2.06 -19.51 2.44
C PRO A 161 -2.43 -20.23 1.13
N ILE A 162 -1.52 -20.21 0.14
CA ILE A 162 -1.73 -20.79 -1.20
C ILE A 162 -2.23 -22.24 -1.12
N ALA A 163 -1.67 -23.05 -0.20
CA ALA A 163 -2.05 -24.45 -0.03
C ALA A 163 -3.52 -24.65 0.38
N SER A 164 -4.12 -23.68 1.04
CA SER A 164 -5.52 -23.73 1.52
C SER A 164 -6.49 -22.98 0.61
N THR A 165 -5.99 -22.23 -0.38
CA THR A 165 -6.81 -21.34 -1.20
C THR A 165 -7.90 -22.09 -1.95
N GLN A 166 -7.57 -23.23 -2.57
CA GLN A 166 -8.53 -24.01 -3.33
C GLN A 166 -9.68 -24.51 -2.44
N SER A 167 -9.37 -25.20 -1.33
CA SER A 167 -10.38 -25.75 -0.43
C SER A 167 -11.29 -24.67 0.19
N VAL A 168 -10.71 -23.50 0.50
CA VAL A 168 -11.48 -22.36 1.01
C VAL A 168 -12.42 -21.80 -0.06
N ILE A 169 -11.97 -21.67 -1.31
CA ILE A 169 -12.84 -21.22 -2.42
C ILE A 169 -13.98 -22.21 -2.67
N GLU A 170 -13.71 -23.52 -2.65
CA GLU A 170 -14.72 -24.58 -2.77
C GLU A 170 -15.77 -24.50 -1.65
N GLU A 171 -15.33 -24.22 -0.42
CA GLU A 171 -16.19 -24.04 0.76
C GLU A 171 -17.07 -22.80 0.63
N VAL A 172 -16.49 -21.62 0.34
CA VAL A 172 -17.21 -20.34 0.43
C VAL A 172 -17.99 -19.99 -0.84
N GLY A 173 -17.51 -20.38 -2.02
CA GLY A 173 -18.05 -19.98 -3.31
C GLY A 173 -19.57 -20.19 -3.45
N PRO A 174 -20.13 -21.37 -3.06
CA PRO A 174 -21.58 -21.64 -3.13
C PRO A 174 -22.42 -20.77 -2.17
N HIS A 175 -21.80 -20.18 -1.14
CA HIS A 175 -22.47 -19.41 -0.10
C HIS A 175 -22.39 -17.89 -0.31
N CYS A 176 -21.63 -17.42 -1.29
CA CYS A 176 -21.54 -16.01 -1.64
C CYS A 176 -22.82 -15.49 -2.29
N LYS A 177 -23.15 -14.20 -2.08
CA LYS A 177 -24.22 -13.53 -2.82
C LYS A 177 -23.92 -13.55 -4.33
N LYS A 178 -24.96 -13.67 -5.15
CA LYS A 178 -24.81 -13.75 -6.62
C LYS A 178 -24.18 -12.50 -7.24
N ASP A 179 -24.42 -11.35 -6.65
CA ASP A 179 -23.95 -10.02 -7.04
C ASP A 179 -22.66 -9.59 -6.31
N ALA A 180 -22.09 -10.47 -5.50
CA ALA A 180 -20.84 -10.20 -4.81
C ALA A 180 -19.62 -10.27 -5.76
N LEU A 181 -18.53 -9.64 -5.35
CA LEU A 181 -17.22 -9.72 -5.98
C LEU A 181 -16.31 -10.67 -5.17
N LEU A 182 -15.85 -11.75 -5.79
CA LEU A 182 -14.88 -12.66 -5.19
C LEU A 182 -13.46 -12.35 -5.66
N ILE A 183 -12.57 -12.09 -4.72
CA ILE A 183 -11.19 -11.65 -4.95
C ILE A 183 -10.22 -12.67 -4.37
N ASP A 184 -9.23 -13.07 -5.17
CA ASP A 184 -8.08 -13.84 -4.71
C ASP A 184 -6.80 -13.00 -4.75
N ILE A 185 -6.03 -12.98 -3.66
CA ILE A 185 -4.79 -12.23 -3.52
C ILE A 185 -3.52 -13.09 -3.60
N THR A 186 -3.62 -14.39 -3.86
CA THR A 186 -2.44 -15.25 -3.98
C THR A 186 -1.56 -14.86 -5.19
N SER A 187 -0.27 -15.19 -5.14
CA SER A 187 0.66 -14.91 -6.23
C SER A 187 0.46 -15.79 -7.46
N THR A 188 -0.06 -17.00 -7.30
CA THR A 188 -0.43 -17.92 -8.40
C THR A 188 -1.89 -17.69 -8.77
N LYS A 189 -2.23 -17.63 -10.08
CA LYS A 189 -3.58 -17.24 -10.51
C LYS A 189 -4.38 -18.31 -11.22
N GLN A 190 -3.73 -19.24 -11.92
CA GLN A 190 -4.45 -20.20 -12.75
C GLN A 190 -5.45 -21.01 -11.93
N GLN A 191 -4.97 -21.76 -10.96
CA GLN A 191 -5.81 -22.66 -10.17
C GLN A 191 -6.86 -21.93 -9.31
N PRO A 192 -6.54 -20.85 -8.54
CA PRO A 192 -7.55 -20.11 -7.80
C PRO A 192 -8.66 -19.54 -8.69
N ILE A 193 -8.33 -18.97 -9.84
CA ILE A 193 -9.32 -18.41 -10.76
C ILE A 193 -10.22 -19.51 -11.33
N GLU A 194 -9.66 -20.63 -11.79
CA GLU A 194 -10.43 -21.78 -12.29
C GLU A 194 -11.40 -22.28 -11.21
N THR A 195 -10.94 -22.39 -9.96
CA THR A 195 -11.77 -22.83 -8.83
C THR A 195 -12.87 -21.81 -8.53
N MET A 196 -12.55 -20.49 -8.47
CA MET A 196 -13.57 -19.45 -8.28
C MET A 196 -14.64 -19.49 -9.38
N LEU A 197 -14.23 -19.63 -10.66
CA LEU A 197 -15.17 -19.72 -11.78
C LEU A 197 -16.08 -20.97 -11.73
N GLN A 198 -15.59 -22.06 -11.14
CA GLN A 198 -16.34 -23.29 -10.98
C GLN A 198 -17.40 -23.19 -9.87
N TYR A 199 -16.99 -22.68 -8.70
CA TYR A 199 -17.80 -22.71 -7.47
C TYR A 199 -18.62 -21.45 -7.21
N PHE A 200 -18.31 -20.33 -7.89
CA PHE A 200 -19.02 -19.08 -7.75
C PHE A 200 -19.54 -18.58 -9.10
N LYS A 201 -20.73 -17.91 -9.11
CA LYS A 201 -21.39 -17.45 -10.34
C LYS A 201 -21.35 -15.95 -10.55
N GLY A 202 -20.95 -15.16 -9.54
CA GLY A 202 -20.80 -13.71 -9.61
C GLY A 202 -19.46 -13.26 -10.20
N SER A 203 -19.10 -12.02 -9.98
CA SER A 203 -17.88 -11.40 -10.49
C SER A 203 -16.63 -11.97 -9.81
N VAL A 204 -15.60 -12.28 -10.60
CA VAL A 204 -14.35 -12.91 -10.17
C VAL A 204 -13.15 -12.15 -10.67
N ILE A 205 -12.24 -11.79 -9.75
CA ILE A 205 -10.99 -11.12 -10.08
C ILE A 205 -9.81 -11.65 -9.23
N GLY A 206 -8.67 -11.86 -9.87
CA GLY A 206 -7.41 -12.10 -9.19
C GLY A 206 -6.63 -10.80 -9.01
N THR A 207 -6.16 -10.51 -7.79
CA THR A 207 -5.45 -9.27 -7.48
C THR A 207 -4.17 -9.52 -6.68
N PRO A 208 -3.15 -10.21 -7.27
CA PRO A 208 -1.91 -10.43 -6.55
C PRO A 208 -1.22 -9.10 -6.22
N PRO A 209 -1.07 -8.76 -4.93
CA PRO A 209 -0.29 -7.60 -4.52
C PRO A 209 1.19 -7.87 -4.76
N LEU A 210 1.91 -6.88 -5.32
CA LEU A 210 3.36 -6.93 -5.50
C LEU A 210 4.08 -6.27 -4.32
N PHE A 211 3.52 -6.39 -3.12
CA PHE A 211 4.03 -5.86 -1.85
C PHE A 211 3.68 -6.79 -0.70
N GLY A 212 4.37 -6.65 0.41
CA GLY A 212 4.13 -7.42 1.63
C GLY A 212 3.25 -6.69 2.65
N PRO A 213 2.94 -7.33 3.80
CA PRO A 213 2.03 -6.80 4.81
C PRO A 213 2.58 -5.60 5.59
N SER A 214 3.87 -5.27 5.47
CA SER A 214 4.51 -4.16 6.19
C SER A 214 4.25 -2.77 5.60
N VAL A 215 3.53 -2.68 4.47
CA VAL A 215 3.18 -1.38 3.88
C VAL A 215 2.13 -0.66 4.73
N HIS A 216 2.30 0.65 4.90
CA HIS A 216 1.34 1.47 5.65
C HIS A 216 0.21 2.01 4.77
N SER A 217 0.44 2.12 3.45
CA SER A 217 -0.49 2.68 2.49
C SER A 217 -0.33 1.98 1.14
N LEU A 218 -1.39 1.99 0.32
CA LEU A 218 -1.37 1.46 -1.05
C LEU A 218 -0.71 2.42 -2.05
N GLN A 219 -0.36 3.64 -1.64
CA GLN A 219 0.26 4.64 -2.51
C GLN A 219 1.61 4.18 -3.05
N GLY A 220 1.72 4.16 -4.38
CA GLY A 220 2.92 3.69 -5.07
C GLY A 220 3.09 2.17 -5.08
N GLN A 221 2.19 1.43 -4.46
CA GLN A 221 2.16 -0.03 -4.54
C GLN A 221 1.58 -0.49 -5.87
N ARG A 222 1.91 -1.70 -6.26
CA ARG A 222 1.43 -2.32 -7.49
C ARG A 222 0.59 -3.54 -7.18
N ILE A 223 -0.57 -3.63 -7.83
CA ILE A 223 -1.44 -4.79 -7.82
C ILE A 223 -1.63 -5.20 -9.28
N ALA A 224 -1.37 -6.45 -9.61
CA ALA A 224 -1.74 -6.97 -10.92
C ALA A 224 -3.24 -7.31 -10.91
N LEU A 225 -3.94 -7.04 -12.00
CA LEU A 225 -5.36 -7.36 -12.13
C LEU A 225 -5.53 -8.45 -13.18
N VAL A 226 -6.17 -9.56 -12.79
CA VAL A 226 -6.55 -10.66 -13.68
C VAL A 226 -8.07 -10.79 -13.62
N CYS A 227 -8.76 -10.08 -14.51
CA CYS A 227 -10.22 -10.15 -14.63
C CYS A 227 -10.62 -11.48 -15.26
N ALA A 228 -11.47 -12.25 -14.59
CA ALA A 228 -11.89 -13.57 -15.06
C ALA A 228 -13.37 -13.60 -15.44
N ARG A 229 -14.24 -12.93 -14.67
CA ARG A 229 -15.66 -12.78 -14.97
C ARG A 229 -16.17 -11.47 -14.39
N ASP A 230 -16.88 -10.70 -15.21
CA ASP A 230 -17.68 -9.55 -14.80
C ASP A 230 -19.15 -9.85 -15.11
N THR A 231 -20.04 -9.62 -14.15
CA THR A 231 -21.48 -9.88 -14.26
C THR A 231 -22.30 -8.60 -14.07
N ASN A 232 -21.64 -7.44 -13.92
CA ASN A 232 -22.27 -6.13 -13.74
C ASN A 232 -22.13 -5.26 -14.98
#